data_ab956fa08a13c5166bfcd8f661ac1533
#
_entry.id   ab956fa08a13c5166bfcd8f661ac1533
#
_cell.length_a   1.000
_cell.length_b   1.000
_cell.length_c   1.000
_cell.angle_alpha   90.00
_cell.angle_beta   90.00
_cell.angle_gamma   90.00
#
_symmetry.space_group_name_H-M   'P 1'
#
loop_
_entity.id
_entity.type
_entity.pdbx_description
1 polymer ?
#
loop_
_entity_poly.entity_id
_entity_poly.type
_entity_poly.pdbx_seq_one_letter_code
_entity_poly.pdbx_strand_id
1 'polypeptide(L)'
;MGRLLVYPLILVAALFVAIGEVIQQRSAAQAPPEHNLSLRLLVWLMRRPRWLAGVAGSTAGNVLFAVALRYSSLALVEAVFVVRLMFALVLAAVWGQHRVPGRDLLGSVAITAGLVGFIYGAQPNKGSGVAPDLHWMLGGGCVVVVVAVLTAIARRAHPARKAVLLGTASGALFALQASLTQRAVHVLSKRGGIELLMSWEGYACAGTALAGMLLVQSAFEAAPLPASYPAVVTAELVIGVALGVLVLGGTLALGTLAITATAVSLVVMIGGIYLLTTSPIVTGQLDRLVRQQDVGLALQIEQRLARELRRADRAAQRFDRARRGNARLRRELSRIDDGIQRLCDLQDDIRRHRDAEEQRLRALPMDQRGEYVASAQALLERERVIDEQAQRLRARATALASAGGLAWRPETEG
;
A
#
# COMPACT_ATOMS: atom_id res chain seq x y z
N MET A 1 10.27 26.37 34.66
CA MET A 1 11.18 25.49 33.90
C MET A 1 10.48 24.41 33.07
N GLY A 2 9.29 23.90 33.48
CA GLY A 2 8.61 22.81 32.78
C GLY A 2 8.13 23.10 31.35
N ARG A 3 7.71 24.30 31.00
CA ARG A 3 7.15 24.62 29.68
C ARG A 3 8.21 24.64 28.56
N LEU A 4 9.45 25.03 28.82
CA LEU A 4 10.52 25.04 27.80
C LEU A 4 10.97 23.65 27.40
N LEU A 5 10.84 22.65 28.28
CA LEU A 5 11.22 21.26 27.98
C LEU A 5 10.13 20.50 27.17
N VAL A 6 8.90 21.02 27.11
CA VAL A 6 7.81 20.38 26.38
C VAL A 6 8.02 20.42 24.87
N TYR A 7 8.49 21.55 24.32
CA TYR A 7 8.72 21.65 22.88
C TYR A 7 9.76 20.65 22.35
N PRO A 8 10.98 20.55 22.92
CA PRO A 8 11.93 19.52 22.46
C PRO A 8 11.39 18.10 22.67
N LEU A 9 10.63 17.83 23.72
CA LEU A 9 10.02 16.52 23.95
C LEU A 9 9.03 16.17 22.82
N ILE A 10 8.17 17.10 22.39
CA ILE A 10 7.23 16.89 21.30
C ILE A 10 7.97 16.71 19.96
N LEU A 11 9.03 17.50 19.71
CA LEU A 11 9.82 17.38 18.49
C LEU A 11 10.54 16.03 18.41
N VAL A 12 11.10 15.55 19.52
CA VAL A 12 11.68 14.20 19.61
C VAL A 12 10.62 13.13 19.39
N ALA A 13 9.45 13.26 20.00
CA ALA A 13 8.30 12.37 19.78
C ALA A 13 7.93 12.30 18.29
N ALA A 14 7.78 13.47 17.67
CA ALA A 14 7.46 13.61 16.25
C ALA A 14 8.53 12.95 15.35
N LEU A 15 9.79 13.12 15.69
CA LEU A 15 10.90 12.51 14.96
C LEU A 15 10.89 10.97 15.08
N PHE A 16 10.64 10.42 16.27
CA PHE A 16 10.55 8.98 16.48
C PHE A 16 9.40 8.36 15.67
N VAL A 17 8.24 9.02 15.67
CA VAL A 17 7.11 8.57 14.83
C VAL A 17 7.48 8.64 13.36
N ALA A 18 8.07 9.74 12.90
CA ALA A 18 8.48 9.92 11.51
C ALA A 18 9.47 8.84 11.05
N ILE A 19 10.49 8.56 11.86
CA ILE A 19 11.46 7.47 11.59
C ILE A 19 10.73 6.12 11.51
N GLY A 20 9.85 5.85 12.47
CA GLY A 20 9.08 4.61 12.51
C GLY A 20 8.23 4.41 11.27
N GLU A 21 7.49 5.42 10.83
CA GLU A 21 6.62 5.39 9.66
C GLU A 21 7.42 5.19 8.36
N VAL A 22 8.58 5.84 8.21
CA VAL A 22 9.45 5.66 7.04
C VAL A 22 10.01 4.24 6.98
N ILE A 23 10.41 3.66 8.12
CA ILE A 23 10.90 2.27 8.18
C ILE A 23 9.76 1.29 7.86
N GLN A 24 8.57 1.52 8.40
CA GLN A 24 7.38 0.70 8.12
C GLN A 24 7.03 0.74 6.64
N GLN A 25 6.95 1.93 6.03
CA GLN A 25 6.64 2.10 4.61
C GLN A 25 7.67 1.38 3.74
N ARG A 26 8.97 1.53 4.01
CA ARG A 26 10.02 0.83 3.24
C ARG A 26 9.93 -0.69 3.35
N SER A 27 9.49 -1.17 4.49
CA SER A 27 9.28 -2.61 4.69
C SER A 27 8.01 -3.08 3.96
N ALA A 28 6.94 -2.31 4.01
CA ALA A 28 5.68 -2.60 3.32
C ALA A 28 5.84 -2.57 1.79
N ALA A 29 6.62 -1.62 1.25
CA ALA A 29 6.92 -1.53 -0.17
C ALA A 29 7.69 -2.75 -0.74
N GLN A 30 8.27 -3.59 0.11
CA GLN A 30 8.93 -4.84 -0.30
C GLN A 30 7.99 -6.06 -0.26
N ALA A 31 6.74 -5.86 0.18
CA ALA A 31 5.78 -6.95 0.27
C ALA A 31 5.29 -7.37 -1.13
N PRO A 32 5.00 -8.66 -1.33
CA PRO A 32 4.37 -9.10 -2.56
C PRO A 32 2.99 -8.46 -2.76
N PRO A 33 2.67 -7.95 -3.96
CA PRO A 33 1.41 -7.24 -4.23
C PRO A 33 0.17 -8.12 -4.00
N GLU A 34 0.32 -9.44 -4.07
CA GLU A 34 -0.74 -10.41 -3.79
C GLU A 34 -1.20 -10.39 -2.32
N HIS A 35 -0.38 -9.86 -1.43
CA HIS A 35 -0.70 -9.75 0.01
C HIS A 35 -1.49 -8.47 0.34
N ASN A 36 -1.59 -7.50 -0.58
CA ASN A 36 -2.30 -6.24 -0.36
C ASN A 36 -3.75 -6.50 0.07
N LEU A 37 -4.23 -5.70 1.02
CA LEU A 37 -5.58 -5.83 1.60
C LEU A 37 -5.89 -7.22 2.21
N SER A 38 -4.87 -7.96 2.65
CA SER A 38 -5.04 -9.25 3.30
C SER A 38 -4.24 -9.34 4.61
N LEU A 39 -4.72 -10.14 5.56
CA LEU A 39 -3.98 -10.41 6.81
C LEU A 39 -2.60 -11.03 6.56
N ARG A 40 -2.39 -11.65 5.38
CA ARG A 40 -1.09 -12.19 4.97
C ARG A 40 -0.01 -11.09 4.91
N LEU A 41 -0.39 -9.85 4.57
CA LEU A 41 0.52 -8.71 4.58
C LEU A 41 1.06 -8.46 5.99
N LEU A 42 0.18 -8.38 7.00
CA LEU A 42 0.58 -8.18 8.39
C LEU A 42 1.45 -9.33 8.91
N VAL A 43 1.06 -10.58 8.65
CA VAL A 43 1.85 -11.75 9.03
C VAL A 43 3.23 -11.74 8.38
N TRP A 44 3.31 -11.33 7.12
CA TRP A 44 4.58 -11.21 6.40
C TRP A 44 5.45 -10.11 7.01
N LEU A 45 4.86 -8.94 7.33
CA LEU A 45 5.55 -7.81 7.94
C LEU A 45 6.03 -8.12 9.37
N MET A 46 5.22 -8.80 10.17
CA MET A 46 5.60 -9.21 11.54
C MET A 46 6.85 -10.11 11.59
N ARG A 47 7.17 -10.80 10.50
CA ARG A 47 8.40 -11.59 10.37
C ARG A 47 9.63 -10.76 9.98
N ARG A 48 9.47 -9.45 9.75
CA ARG A 48 10.55 -8.54 9.32
C ARG A 48 11.03 -7.71 10.51
N PRO A 49 12.27 -7.92 11.00
CA PRO A 49 12.77 -7.19 12.18
C PRO A 49 12.84 -5.68 11.94
N ARG A 50 13.11 -5.25 10.69
CA ARG A 50 13.10 -3.83 10.33
C ARG A 50 11.72 -3.20 10.51
N TRP A 51 10.65 -3.90 10.11
CA TRP A 51 9.28 -3.41 10.29
C TRP A 51 8.92 -3.33 11.78
N LEU A 52 9.28 -4.34 12.57
CA LEU A 52 9.09 -4.32 14.02
C LEU A 52 9.84 -3.17 14.69
N ALA A 53 11.07 -2.87 14.25
CA ALA A 53 11.81 -1.70 14.71
C ALA A 53 11.08 -0.38 14.35
N GLY A 54 10.47 -0.31 13.15
CA GLY A 54 9.63 0.82 12.77
C GLY A 54 8.42 0.98 13.68
N VAL A 55 7.69 -0.12 13.95
CA VAL A 55 6.55 -0.11 14.89
C VAL A 55 6.99 0.31 16.29
N ALA A 56 8.09 -0.24 16.80
CA ALA A 56 8.65 0.14 18.09
C ALA A 56 9.01 1.63 18.15
N GLY A 57 9.61 2.16 17.09
CA GLY A 57 9.91 3.59 16.95
C GLY A 57 8.65 4.47 17.02
N SER A 58 7.64 4.17 16.22
CA SER A 58 6.36 4.89 16.24
C SER A 58 5.69 4.79 17.62
N THR A 59 5.71 3.62 18.24
CA THR A 59 5.15 3.41 19.59
C THR A 59 5.90 4.25 20.63
N ALA A 60 7.23 4.24 20.61
CA ALA A 60 8.04 5.06 21.51
C ALA A 60 7.72 6.56 21.35
N GLY A 61 7.60 7.05 20.10
CA GLY A 61 7.20 8.41 19.81
C GLY A 61 5.80 8.74 20.36
N ASN A 62 4.82 7.83 20.21
CA ASN A 62 3.49 8.03 20.76
C ASN A 62 3.47 8.01 22.31
N VAL A 63 4.33 7.25 22.95
CA VAL A 63 4.52 7.29 24.41
C VAL A 63 5.08 8.64 24.83
N LEU A 64 6.10 9.16 24.15
CA LEU A 64 6.65 10.50 24.42
C LEU A 64 5.61 11.59 24.21
N PHE A 65 4.76 11.49 23.17
CA PHE A 65 3.62 12.37 22.94
C PHE A 65 2.64 12.33 24.13
N ALA A 66 2.28 11.14 24.60
CA ALA A 66 1.42 10.99 25.77
C ALA A 66 2.03 11.60 27.04
N VAL A 67 3.35 11.48 27.22
CA VAL A 67 4.07 12.15 28.32
C VAL A 67 4.01 13.67 28.17
N ALA A 68 4.18 14.21 26.94
CA ALA A 68 4.09 15.65 26.70
C ALA A 68 2.71 16.24 27.07
N LEU A 69 1.64 15.48 26.88
CA LEU A 69 0.27 15.87 27.25
C LEU A 69 0.08 16.09 28.78
N ARG A 70 0.94 15.53 29.61
CA ARG A 70 0.92 15.78 31.05
C ARG A 70 1.39 17.20 31.41
N TYR A 71 2.19 17.83 30.55
CA TYR A 71 2.83 19.10 30.82
C TYR A 71 2.26 20.29 30.03
N SER A 72 1.39 20.00 29.04
CA SER A 72 0.85 21.03 28.16
C SER A 72 -0.57 20.72 27.68
N SER A 73 -1.23 21.71 27.07
CA SER A 73 -2.56 21.52 26.47
C SER A 73 -2.49 20.62 25.23
N LEU A 74 -3.53 19.83 25.01
CA LEU A 74 -3.66 18.96 23.85
C LEU A 74 -3.48 19.74 22.55
N ALA A 75 -4.11 20.90 22.40
CA ALA A 75 -4.03 21.71 21.18
C ALA A 75 -2.59 22.14 20.85
N LEU A 76 -1.80 22.53 21.87
CA LEU A 76 -0.41 22.91 21.66
C LEU A 76 0.45 21.69 21.28
N VAL A 77 0.25 20.57 22.00
CA VAL A 77 1.02 19.34 21.74
C VAL A 77 0.71 18.83 20.34
N GLU A 78 -0.55 18.76 19.93
CA GLU A 78 -0.95 18.34 18.59
C GLU A 78 -0.45 19.28 17.50
N ALA A 79 -0.56 20.60 17.69
CA ALA A 79 -0.07 21.58 16.72
C ALA A 79 1.44 21.46 16.45
N VAL A 80 2.25 21.18 17.47
CA VAL A 80 3.69 20.95 17.30
C VAL A 80 3.96 19.55 16.75
N PHE A 81 3.21 18.55 17.20
CA PHE A 81 3.39 17.16 16.77
C PHE A 81 3.08 16.90 15.29
N VAL A 82 2.27 17.77 14.67
CA VAL A 82 2.01 17.75 13.21
C VAL A 82 3.31 17.82 12.39
N VAL A 83 4.39 18.40 12.93
CA VAL A 83 5.71 18.45 12.31
C VAL A 83 6.25 17.04 11.99
N ARG A 84 5.75 15.98 12.65
CA ARG A 84 6.04 14.58 12.29
C ARG A 84 5.87 14.29 10.80
N LEU A 85 4.86 14.89 10.16
CA LEU A 85 4.62 14.75 8.74
C LEU A 85 5.78 15.30 7.91
N MET A 86 6.23 16.51 8.24
CA MET A 86 7.38 17.14 7.55
C MET A 86 8.66 16.31 7.76
N PHE A 87 8.92 15.85 8.99
CA PHE A 87 10.06 14.97 9.27
C PHE A 87 9.98 13.67 8.46
N ALA A 88 8.82 13.04 8.39
CA ALA A 88 8.64 11.80 7.63
C ALA A 88 8.92 12.00 6.13
N LEU A 89 8.41 13.10 5.55
CA LEU A 89 8.61 13.39 4.14
C LEU A 89 10.07 13.74 3.80
N VAL A 90 10.71 14.57 4.62
CA VAL A 90 12.13 14.90 4.47
C VAL A 90 13.00 13.65 4.63
N LEU A 91 12.71 12.83 5.65
CA LEU A 91 13.48 11.61 5.92
C LEU A 91 13.29 10.58 4.79
N ALA A 92 12.07 10.43 4.26
CA ALA A 92 11.79 9.57 3.13
C ALA A 92 12.58 9.99 1.88
N ALA A 93 12.70 11.30 1.63
CA ALA A 93 13.47 11.84 0.51
C ALA A 93 14.97 11.68 0.71
N VAL A 94 15.49 12.02 1.89
CA VAL A 94 16.93 11.88 2.22
C VAL A 94 17.38 10.41 2.14
N TRP A 95 16.63 9.51 2.74
CA TRP A 95 16.93 8.09 2.66
C TRP A 95 16.70 7.49 1.28
N GLY A 96 15.84 8.11 0.45
CA GLY A 96 15.66 7.77 -0.95
C GLY A 96 16.78 8.27 -1.87
N GLN A 97 17.74 9.04 -1.32
CA GLN A 97 18.82 9.70 -2.08
C GLN A 97 18.31 10.63 -3.18
N HIS A 98 17.12 11.22 -2.98
CA HIS A 98 16.51 12.16 -3.91
C HIS A 98 16.57 13.58 -3.34
N ARG A 99 16.84 14.57 -4.20
CA ARG A 99 16.63 15.97 -3.84
C ARG A 99 15.13 16.20 -3.66
N VAL A 100 14.73 16.83 -2.55
CA VAL A 100 13.33 17.23 -2.33
C VAL A 100 12.99 18.34 -3.33
N PRO A 101 12.09 18.14 -4.29
CA PRO A 101 11.65 19.23 -5.15
C PRO A 101 11.00 20.34 -4.32
N GLY A 102 11.17 21.59 -4.72
CA GLY A 102 10.55 22.72 -4.02
C GLY A 102 9.02 22.60 -3.94
N ARG A 103 8.41 21.96 -4.92
CA ARG A 103 6.97 21.63 -4.94
C ARG A 103 6.55 20.70 -3.79
N ASP A 104 7.36 19.69 -3.47
CA ASP A 104 7.08 18.73 -2.39
C ASP A 104 7.27 19.38 -1.03
N LEU A 105 8.26 20.26 -0.91
CA LEU A 105 8.43 21.07 0.29
C LEU A 105 7.23 22.01 0.47
N LEU A 106 6.76 22.66 -0.59
CA LEU A 106 5.57 23.50 -0.56
C LEU A 106 4.32 22.70 -0.16
N GLY A 107 4.13 21.52 -0.72
CA GLY A 107 3.03 20.62 -0.35
C GLY A 107 3.08 20.20 1.12
N SER A 108 4.27 19.87 1.63
CA SER A 108 4.47 19.50 3.05
C SER A 108 4.20 20.67 3.99
N VAL A 109 4.68 21.86 3.65
CA VAL A 109 4.41 23.10 4.42
C VAL A 109 2.93 23.44 4.37
N ALA A 110 2.27 23.33 3.21
CA ALA A 110 0.84 23.59 3.07
C ALA A 110 0.01 22.66 3.96
N ILE A 111 0.29 21.36 3.97
CA ILE A 111 -0.42 20.40 4.83
C ILE A 111 -0.16 20.73 6.31
N THR A 112 1.08 20.98 6.70
CA THR A 112 1.44 21.31 8.08
C THR A 112 0.75 22.60 8.54
N ALA A 113 0.80 23.65 7.73
CA ALA A 113 0.14 24.91 8.01
C ALA A 113 -1.40 24.76 8.06
N GLY A 114 -1.96 24.00 7.13
CA GLY A 114 -3.39 23.66 7.11
C GLY A 114 -3.83 22.88 8.36
N LEU A 115 -3.05 21.89 8.81
CA LEU A 115 -3.35 21.14 10.05
C LEU A 115 -3.30 22.05 11.28
N VAL A 116 -2.29 22.90 11.38
CA VAL A 116 -2.19 23.89 12.46
C VAL A 116 -3.36 24.87 12.40
N GLY A 117 -3.65 25.43 11.23
CA GLY A 117 -4.78 26.35 11.02
C GLY A 117 -6.13 25.70 11.34
N PHE A 118 -6.31 24.42 11.02
CA PHE A 118 -7.50 23.65 11.36
C PHE A 118 -7.68 23.51 12.87
N ILE A 119 -6.62 23.16 13.61
CA ILE A 119 -6.67 23.03 15.08
C ILE A 119 -7.00 24.35 15.72
N TYR A 120 -6.38 25.47 15.29
CA TYR A 120 -6.63 26.79 15.83
C TYR A 120 -7.97 27.39 15.40
N GLY A 121 -8.41 27.11 14.17
CA GLY A 121 -9.72 27.56 13.67
C GLY A 121 -10.87 26.81 14.30
N ALA A 122 -10.84 25.51 14.29
CA ALA A 122 -11.90 24.64 14.80
C ALA A 122 -11.97 24.66 16.35
N GLN A 123 -10.85 24.87 17.04
CA GLN A 123 -10.72 24.85 18.52
C GLN A 123 -11.53 23.71 19.15
N PRO A 124 -11.26 22.44 18.75
CA PRO A 124 -12.10 21.35 19.22
C PRO A 124 -11.95 21.14 20.71
N ASN A 125 -13.07 21.19 21.43
CA ASN A 125 -13.13 20.83 22.85
C ASN A 125 -13.46 19.33 22.98
N LYS A 126 -12.82 18.69 23.96
CA LYS A 126 -13.12 17.30 24.31
C LYS A 126 -14.57 17.25 24.86
N GLY A 127 -15.38 16.41 24.24
CA GLY A 127 -16.69 16.07 24.78
C GLY A 127 -16.60 15.28 26.09
N SER A 128 -17.75 15.04 26.73
CA SER A 128 -17.87 14.34 28.01
C SER A 128 -17.40 12.86 27.99
N GLY A 129 -17.15 12.31 26.82
CA GLY A 129 -16.78 10.87 26.63
C GLY A 129 -17.95 9.91 26.92
N VAL A 130 -19.10 10.40 27.35
CA VAL A 130 -20.30 9.62 27.67
C VAL A 130 -21.37 9.95 26.64
N ALA A 131 -21.41 9.18 25.55
CA ALA A 131 -22.46 9.32 24.55
C ALA A 131 -23.42 8.12 24.62
N PRO A 132 -24.71 8.33 24.29
CA PRO A 132 -25.63 7.20 24.06
C PRO A 132 -25.14 6.24 23.00
N ASP A 133 -25.46 4.97 23.15
CA ASP A 133 -25.01 3.92 22.21
C ASP A 133 -25.47 4.19 20.77
N LEU A 134 -26.61 4.84 20.58
CA LEU A 134 -27.10 5.24 19.26
C LEU A 134 -26.11 6.17 18.53
N HIS A 135 -25.48 7.14 19.21
CA HIS A 135 -24.49 8.03 18.58
C HIS A 135 -23.24 7.25 18.15
N TRP A 136 -22.84 6.24 18.94
CA TRP A 136 -21.75 5.34 18.57
C TRP A 136 -22.09 4.46 17.37
N MET A 137 -23.31 3.93 17.31
CA MET A 137 -23.77 3.15 16.15
C MET A 137 -23.83 4.00 14.88
N LEU A 138 -24.34 5.21 14.95
CA LEU A 138 -24.44 6.11 13.80
C LEU A 138 -23.05 6.63 13.37
N GLY A 139 -22.24 7.14 14.27
CA GLY A 139 -20.91 7.69 13.97
C GLY A 139 -19.94 6.59 13.53
N GLY A 140 -19.87 5.49 14.28
CA GLY A 140 -19.03 4.34 13.95
C GLY A 140 -19.50 3.66 12.66
N GLY A 141 -20.81 3.46 12.49
CA GLY A 141 -21.40 2.91 11.27
C GLY A 141 -21.09 3.76 10.04
N CYS A 142 -21.20 5.09 10.15
CA CYS A 142 -20.81 6.01 9.07
C CYS A 142 -19.34 5.85 8.69
N VAL A 143 -18.44 5.79 9.67
CA VAL A 143 -17.01 5.56 9.41
C VAL A 143 -16.79 4.21 8.71
N VAL A 144 -17.43 3.13 9.17
CA VAL A 144 -17.31 1.81 8.55
C VAL A 144 -17.80 1.83 7.09
N VAL A 145 -18.91 2.48 6.80
CA VAL A 145 -19.43 2.64 5.43
C VAL A 145 -18.43 3.42 4.56
N VAL A 146 -17.92 4.56 5.06
CA VAL A 146 -16.92 5.36 4.34
C VAL A 146 -15.67 4.52 4.06
N VAL A 147 -15.16 3.79 5.04
CA VAL A 147 -13.99 2.91 4.88
C VAL A 147 -14.26 1.80 3.86
N ALA A 148 -15.44 1.18 3.90
CA ALA A 148 -15.82 0.14 2.94
C ALA A 148 -15.88 0.69 1.50
N VAL A 149 -16.49 1.87 1.31
CA VAL A 149 -16.57 2.54 0.00
C VAL A 149 -15.19 2.91 -0.51
N LEU A 150 -14.37 3.57 0.32
CA LEU A 150 -13.01 3.96 -0.07
C LEU A 150 -12.16 2.73 -0.44
N THR A 151 -12.25 1.66 0.34
CA THR A 151 -11.53 0.41 0.08
C THR A 151 -12.02 -0.28 -1.20
N ALA A 152 -13.32 -0.26 -1.47
CA ALA A 152 -13.89 -0.82 -2.69
C ALA A 152 -13.41 -0.06 -3.93
N ILE A 153 -13.40 1.29 -3.89
CA ILE A 153 -12.86 2.14 -4.97
C ILE A 153 -11.36 1.91 -5.13
N ALA A 154 -10.61 1.80 -4.02
CA ALA A 154 -9.16 1.59 -4.03
C ALA A 154 -8.74 0.31 -4.74
N ARG A 155 -9.55 -0.76 -4.71
CA ARG A 155 -9.24 -2.03 -5.39
C ARG A 155 -9.05 -1.90 -6.89
N ARG A 156 -9.70 -0.91 -7.52
CA ARG A 156 -9.66 -0.65 -8.97
C ARG A 156 -8.87 0.61 -9.32
N ALA A 157 -8.32 1.31 -8.33
CA ALA A 157 -7.64 2.57 -8.54
C ALA A 157 -6.16 2.37 -8.90
N HIS A 158 -5.60 3.31 -9.65
CA HIS A 158 -4.17 3.41 -9.92
C HIS A 158 -3.37 3.52 -8.60
N PRO A 159 -2.13 3.01 -8.51
CA PRO A 159 -1.34 2.92 -7.27
C PRO A 159 -1.32 4.19 -6.41
N ALA A 160 -1.10 5.38 -6.99
CA ALA A 160 -1.12 6.64 -6.24
C ALA A 160 -2.49 6.93 -5.63
N ARG A 161 -3.57 6.79 -6.40
CA ARG A 161 -4.95 6.96 -5.91
C ARG A 161 -5.31 5.91 -4.89
N LYS A 162 -4.89 4.66 -5.11
CA LYS A 162 -5.06 3.56 -4.16
C LYS A 162 -4.45 3.90 -2.81
N ALA A 163 -3.22 4.39 -2.79
CA ALA A 163 -2.53 4.79 -1.57
C ALA A 163 -3.25 5.92 -0.81
N VAL A 164 -3.74 6.95 -1.52
CA VAL A 164 -4.52 8.03 -0.92
C VAL A 164 -5.83 7.50 -0.33
N LEU A 165 -6.60 6.72 -1.09
CA LEU A 165 -7.88 6.16 -0.65
C LEU A 165 -7.72 5.25 0.57
N LEU A 166 -6.73 4.34 0.54
CA LEU A 166 -6.44 3.45 1.66
C LEU A 166 -5.86 4.21 2.85
N GLY A 167 -5.04 5.25 2.61
CA GLY A 167 -4.55 6.15 3.64
C GLY A 167 -5.68 6.90 4.34
N THR A 168 -6.61 7.49 3.57
CA THR A 168 -7.81 8.16 4.11
C THR A 168 -8.68 7.18 4.91
N ALA A 169 -8.91 5.96 4.39
CA ALA A 169 -9.67 4.93 5.09
C ALA A 169 -9.00 4.48 6.39
N SER A 170 -7.67 4.34 6.39
CA SER A 170 -6.88 4.04 7.59
C SER A 170 -6.96 5.15 8.62
N GLY A 171 -6.80 6.42 8.20
CA GLY A 171 -6.93 7.59 9.08
C GLY A 171 -8.32 7.67 9.72
N ALA A 172 -9.37 7.36 8.97
CA ALA A 172 -10.74 7.28 9.50
C ALA A 172 -10.88 6.20 10.59
N LEU A 173 -10.27 5.03 10.39
CA LEU A 173 -10.27 3.98 11.43
C LEU A 173 -9.44 4.36 12.65
N PHE A 174 -8.30 5.02 12.48
CA PHE A 174 -7.50 5.50 13.62
C PHE A 174 -8.23 6.60 14.42
N ALA A 175 -8.97 7.48 13.74
CA ALA A 175 -9.85 8.44 14.40
C ALA A 175 -10.94 7.75 15.23
N LEU A 176 -11.59 6.73 14.65
CA LEU A 176 -12.59 5.93 15.37
C LEU A 176 -11.95 5.16 16.53
N GLN A 177 -10.79 4.55 16.33
CA GLN A 177 -10.02 3.87 17.37
C GLN A 177 -9.67 4.83 18.52
N ALA A 178 -9.21 6.05 18.24
CA ALA A 178 -8.88 7.04 19.25
C ALA A 178 -10.11 7.41 20.11
N SER A 179 -11.27 7.57 19.46
CA SER A 179 -12.55 7.83 20.12
C SER A 179 -13.01 6.65 20.99
N LEU A 180 -12.90 5.42 20.47
CA LEU A 180 -13.19 4.19 21.21
C LEU A 180 -12.23 3.97 22.39
N THR A 181 -10.96 4.35 22.23
CA THR A 181 -9.96 4.28 23.31
C THR A 181 -10.36 5.19 24.48
N GLN A 182 -10.87 6.40 24.22
CA GLN A 182 -11.37 7.27 25.29
C GLN A 182 -12.52 6.61 26.07
N ARG A 183 -13.46 5.98 25.38
CA ARG A 183 -14.56 5.25 26.00
C ARG A 183 -14.06 4.02 26.77
N ALA A 184 -13.17 3.22 26.18
CA ALA A 184 -12.56 2.06 26.83
C ALA A 184 -11.81 2.45 28.11
N VAL A 185 -11.04 3.54 28.10
CA VAL A 185 -10.36 4.08 29.29
C VAL A 185 -11.37 4.53 30.35
N HIS A 186 -12.49 5.12 29.95
CA HIS A 186 -13.56 5.51 30.88
C HIS A 186 -14.20 4.27 31.55
N VAL A 187 -14.50 3.22 30.79
CA VAL A 187 -14.99 1.92 31.32
C VAL A 187 -13.97 1.32 32.27
N LEU A 188 -12.70 1.25 31.86
CA LEU A 188 -11.61 0.71 32.66
C LEU A 188 -11.47 1.45 34.02
N SER A 189 -11.56 2.77 34.00
CA SER A 189 -11.37 3.59 35.22
C SER A 189 -12.55 3.52 36.18
N LYS A 190 -13.79 3.29 35.67
CA LYS A 190 -15.00 3.26 36.51
C LYS A 190 -15.45 1.87 36.91
N ARG A 191 -15.25 0.86 36.04
CA ARG A 191 -15.81 -0.48 36.20
C ARG A 191 -14.77 -1.58 36.33
N GLY A 192 -13.50 -1.26 36.05
CA GLY A 192 -12.39 -2.20 36.17
C GLY A 192 -12.10 -3.02 34.89
N GLY A 193 -10.98 -3.79 34.93
CA GLY A 193 -10.46 -4.47 33.74
C GLY A 193 -11.31 -5.65 33.25
N ILE A 194 -12.00 -6.34 34.17
CA ILE A 194 -12.84 -7.49 33.83
C ILE A 194 -14.04 -7.04 32.99
N GLU A 195 -14.67 -5.91 33.35
CA GLU A 195 -15.78 -5.38 32.58
C GLU A 195 -15.36 -4.88 31.19
N LEU A 196 -14.15 -4.31 31.05
CA LEU A 196 -13.61 -3.93 29.75
C LEU A 196 -13.44 -5.16 28.85
N LEU A 197 -13.00 -6.31 29.39
CA LEU A 197 -12.89 -7.56 28.63
C LEU A 197 -14.25 -8.15 28.23
N MET A 198 -15.31 -7.86 28.99
CA MET A 198 -16.67 -8.31 28.69
C MET A 198 -17.45 -7.29 27.85
N SER A 199 -16.92 -6.09 27.65
CA SER A 199 -17.58 -5.01 26.93
C SER A 199 -17.16 -4.97 25.45
N TRP A 200 -18.05 -4.49 24.58
CA TRP A 200 -17.82 -4.40 23.15
C TRP A 200 -16.74 -3.35 22.77
N GLU A 201 -16.48 -2.38 23.62
CA GLU A 201 -15.55 -1.28 23.38
C GLU A 201 -14.11 -1.75 23.18
N GLY A 202 -13.67 -2.70 23.99
CA GLY A 202 -12.34 -3.29 23.89
C GLY A 202 -12.13 -4.02 22.55
N TYR A 203 -13.11 -4.82 22.16
CA TYR A 203 -13.07 -5.56 20.88
C TYR A 203 -13.16 -4.64 19.68
N ALA A 204 -14.03 -3.60 19.74
CA ALA A 204 -14.13 -2.61 18.68
C ALA A 204 -12.85 -1.80 18.52
N CYS A 205 -12.19 -1.42 19.63
CA CYS A 205 -10.89 -0.75 19.62
C CYS A 205 -9.82 -1.63 18.97
N ALA A 206 -9.73 -2.89 19.37
CA ALA A 206 -8.77 -3.83 18.80
C ALA A 206 -9.05 -4.10 17.30
N GLY A 207 -10.33 -4.26 16.93
CA GLY A 207 -10.74 -4.48 15.55
C GLY A 207 -10.42 -3.29 14.64
N THR A 208 -10.70 -2.06 15.09
CA THR A 208 -10.38 -0.83 14.33
C THR A 208 -8.89 -0.60 14.25
N ALA A 209 -8.11 -0.92 15.30
CA ALA A 209 -6.66 -0.86 15.28
C ALA A 209 -6.06 -1.81 14.24
N LEU A 210 -6.50 -3.07 14.25
CA LEU A 210 -6.03 -4.09 13.30
C LEU A 210 -6.42 -3.75 11.86
N ALA A 211 -7.66 -3.34 11.63
CA ALA A 211 -8.14 -2.93 10.32
C ALA A 211 -7.42 -1.67 9.82
N GLY A 212 -7.25 -0.65 10.68
CA GLY A 212 -6.49 0.57 10.38
C GLY A 212 -5.04 0.25 10.03
N MET A 213 -4.39 -0.63 10.81
CA MET A 213 -3.02 -1.08 10.55
C MET A 213 -2.92 -1.82 9.21
N LEU A 214 -3.88 -2.70 8.89
CA LEU A 214 -3.91 -3.39 7.61
C LEU A 214 -4.03 -2.40 6.43
N LEU A 215 -4.92 -1.41 6.54
CA LEU A 215 -5.13 -0.42 5.49
C LEU A 215 -3.94 0.51 5.32
N VAL A 216 -3.30 0.99 6.40
CA VAL A 216 -2.12 1.85 6.30
C VAL A 216 -0.93 1.08 5.71
N GLN A 217 -0.71 -0.17 6.10
CA GLN A 217 0.36 -0.98 5.50
C GLN A 217 0.09 -1.29 4.03
N SER A 218 -1.19 -1.48 3.66
CA SER A 218 -1.59 -1.65 2.26
C SER A 218 -1.43 -0.36 1.44
N ALA A 219 -1.62 0.81 2.06
CA ALA A 219 -1.34 2.10 1.44
C ALA A 219 0.17 2.31 1.23
N PHE A 220 0.99 1.93 2.22
CA PHE A 220 2.45 2.01 2.15
C PHE A 220 3.07 1.05 1.13
N GLU A 221 2.45 -0.10 0.93
CA GLU A 221 2.85 -1.04 -0.13
C GLU A 221 2.49 -0.48 -1.51
N ALA A 222 1.32 0.16 -1.65
CA ALA A 222 0.81 0.61 -2.94
C ALA A 222 1.59 1.81 -3.52
N ALA A 223 2.14 2.71 -2.68
CA ALA A 223 2.86 3.89 -3.14
C ALA A 223 3.83 4.45 -2.08
N PRO A 224 4.78 5.32 -2.50
CA PRO A 224 5.70 6.01 -1.60
C PRO A 224 4.99 6.83 -0.52
N LEU A 225 5.70 7.04 0.61
CA LEU A 225 5.19 7.75 1.79
C LEU A 225 4.55 9.11 1.48
N PRO A 226 5.11 9.96 0.60
CA PRO A 226 4.51 11.26 0.27
C PRO A 226 3.10 11.16 -0.33
N ALA A 227 2.74 10.02 -0.95
CA ALA A 227 1.41 9.82 -1.51
C ALA A 227 0.38 9.32 -0.48
N SER A 228 0.80 8.53 0.51
CA SER A 228 -0.09 7.84 1.45
C SER A 228 -0.20 8.53 2.81
N TYR A 229 0.92 8.90 3.42
CA TYR A 229 0.96 9.34 4.81
C TYR A 229 0.22 10.67 5.08
N PRO A 230 0.30 11.71 4.22
CA PRO A 230 -0.49 12.93 4.40
C PRO A 230 -2.00 12.68 4.44
N ALA A 231 -2.48 11.73 3.63
CA ALA A 231 -3.90 11.37 3.63
C ALA A 231 -4.33 10.70 4.93
N VAL A 232 -3.47 9.84 5.52
CA VAL A 232 -3.71 9.23 6.84
C VAL A 232 -3.86 10.32 7.92
N VAL A 233 -2.85 11.18 8.05
CA VAL A 233 -2.81 12.20 9.12
C VAL A 233 -3.96 13.21 8.99
N THR A 234 -4.26 13.64 7.76
CA THR A 234 -5.36 14.56 7.50
C THR A 234 -6.72 13.93 7.83
N ALA A 235 -6.96 12.71 7.39
CA ALA A 235 -8.22 12.02 7.65
C ALA A 235 -8.39 11.69 9.14
N GLU A 236 -7.33 11.27 9.82
CA GLU A 236 -7.32 11.02 11.26
C GLU A 236 -7.75 12.27 12.04
N LEU A 237 -7.18 13.43 11.73
CA LEU A 237 -7.52 14.67 12.39
C LEU A 237 -8.97 15.13 12.09
N VAL A 238 -9.33 15.21 10.80
CA VAL A 238 -10.64 15.76 10.39
C VAL A 238 -11.79 14.88 10.89
N ILE A 239 -11.67 13.57 10.71
CA ILE A 239 -12.70 12.61 11.15
C ILE A 239 -12.68 12.48 12.67
N GLY A 240 -11.51 12.56 13.33
CA GLY A 240 -11.40 12.55 14.78
C GLY A 240 -12.13 13.74 15.42
N VAL A 241 -11.98 14.93 14.86
CA VAL A 241 -12.73 16.12 15.30
C VAL A 241 -14.23 15.94 15.02
N ALA A 242 -14.62 15.44 13.85
CA ALA A 242 -16.03 15.18 13.54
C ALA A 242 -16.67 14.19 14.53
N LEU A 243 -15.99 13.08 14.84
CA LEU A 243 -16.45 12.10 15.83
C LEU A 243 -16.46 12.71 17.25
N GLY A 244 -15.48 13.53 17.59
CA GLY A 244 -15.43 14.25 18.85
C GLY A 244 -16.67 15.13 19.09
N VAL A 245 -17.13 15.80 18.05
CA VAL A 245 -18.33 16.65 18.10
C VAL A 245 -19.61 15.81 18.03
N LEU A 246 -19.74 14.96 17.01
CA LEU A 246 -20.99 14.25 16.70
C LEU A 246 -21.29 13.11 17.69
N VAL A 247 -20.25 12.42 18.16
CA VAL A 247 -20.40 11.26 19.04
C VAL A 247 -20.12 11.61 20.49
N LEU A 248 -19.03 12.33 20.77
CA LEU A 248 -18.60 12.60 22.15
C LEU A 248 -19.21 13.89 22.75
N GLY A 249 -20.02 14.60 21.96
CA GLY A 249 -20.66 15.85 22.41
C GLY A 249 -19.66 17.01 22.62
N GLY A 250 -18.53 16.97 21.90
CA GLY A 250 -17.59 18.08 21.85
C GLY A 250 -18.18 19.30 21.14
N THR A 251 -17.54 20.45 21.30
CA THR A 251 -17.95 21.68 20.65
C THR A 251 -16.84 22.22 19.76
N LEU A 252 -17.22 22.89 18.68
CA LEU A 252 -16.33 23.64 17.80
C LEU A 252 -16.60 25.14 17.99
N ALA A 253 -15.62 25.96 17.68
CA ALA A 253 -15.83 27.38 17.54
C ALA A 253 -16.72 27.68 16.33
N LEU A 254 -17.88 28.24 16.53
CA LEU A 254 -18.90 28.51 15.51
C LEU A 254 -18.90 29.94 14.99
N GLY A 255 -17.94 30.79 15.40
CA GLY A 255 -17.79 32.15 14.88
C GLY A 255 -17.46 32.13 13.37
N THR A 256 -17.96 33.14 12.63
CA THR A 256 -17.72 33.25 11.17
C THR A 256 -16.23 33.14 10.83
N LEU A 257 -15.36 33.79 11.63
CA LEU A 257 -13.90 33.70 11.46
C LEU A 257 -13.37 32.25 11.69
N ALA A 258 -13.90 31.55 12.68
CA ALA A 258 -13.50 30.18 12.99
C ALA A 258 -13.90 29.21 11.86
N ILE A 259 -15.11 29.34 11.35
CA ILE A 259 -15.62 28.51 10.24
C ILE A 259 -14.81 28.78 8.96
N THR A 260 -14.55 30.05 8.60
CA THR A 260 -13.78 30.43 7.44
C THR A 260 -12.32 29.92 7.55
N ALA A 261 -11.70 30.14 8.73
CA ALA A 261 -10.35 29.63 8.99
C ALA A 261 -10.25 28.09 8.85
N THR A 262 -11.22 27.38 9.41
CA THR A 262 -11.31 25.90 9.29
C THR A 262 -11.48 25.45 7.84
N ALA A 263 -12.39 26.10 7.09
CA ALA A 263 -12.63 25.78 5.69
C ALA A 263 -11.39 26.06 4.81
N VAL A 264 -10.75 27.22 4.98
CA VAL A 264 -9.50 27.55 4.27
C VAL A 264 -8.41 26.54 4.61
N SER A 265 -8.27 26.16 5.87
CA SER A 265 -7.29 25.15 6.30
C SER A 265 -7.49 23.82 5.62
N LEU A 266 -8.74 23.35 5.49
CA LEU A 266 -9.07 22.10 4.77
C LEU A 266 -8.70 22.20 3.29
N VAL A 267 -9.01 23.33 2.64
CA VAL A 267 -8.63 23.54 1.23
C VAL A 267 -7.11 23.52 1.05
N VAL A 268 -6.38 24.18 1.94
CA VAL A 268 -4.91 24.18 1.93
C VAL A 268 -4.34 22.76 2.13
N MET A 269 -4.91 21.98 3.04
CA MET A 269 -4.51 20.58 3.25
C MET A 269 -4.76 19.71 2.01
N ILE A 270 -5.94 19.82 1.40
CA ILE A 270 -6.29 19.07 0.19
C ILE A 270 -5.34 19.46 -0.96
N GLY A 271 -5.07 20.76 -1.14
CA GLY A 271 -4.11 21.27 -2.10
C GLY A 271 -2.69 20.72 -1.88
N GLY A 272 -2.25 20.69 -0.63
CA GLY A 272 -0.95 20.12 -0.26
C GLY A 272 -0.86 18.61 -0.54
N ILE A 273 -1.92 17.84 -0.24
CA ILE A 273 -2.00 16.41 -0.58
C ILE A 273 -1.92 16.22 -2.10
N TYR A 274 -2.65 17.03 -2.87
CA TYR A 274 -2.60 16.99 -4.33
C TYR A 274 -1.20 17.28 -4.87
N LEU A 275 -0.51 18.30 -4.34
CA LEU A 275 0.87 18.62 -4.72
C LEU A 275 1.82 17.44 -4.47
N LEU A 276 1.71 16.76 -3.33
CA LEU A 276 2.56 15.63 -2.98
C LEU A 276 2.25 14.38 -3.80
N THR A 277 0.99 14.07 -4.03
CA THR A 277 0.58 12.88 -4.80
C THR A 277 0.92 12.96 -6.27
N THR A 278 1.03 14.18 -6.81
CA THR A 278 1.44 14.46 -8.21
C THR A 278 2.92 14.82 -8.32
N SER A 279 3.71 14.58 -7.27
CA SER A 279 5.15 14.83 -7.24
C SER A 279 5.92 13.95 -8.23
N PRO A 280 6.96 14.48 -8.90
CA PRO A 280 7.87 13.67 -9.71
C PRO A 280 8.55 12.54 -8.94
N ILE A 281 8.79 12.70 -7.63
CA ILE A 281 9.32 11.64 -6.78
C ILE A 281 8.33 10.48 -6.67
N VAL A 282 7.06 10.78 -6.44
CA VAL A 282 6.01 9.78 -6.32
C VAL A 282 5.81 9.05 -7.65
N THR A 283 5.70 9.78 -8.75
CA THR A 283 5.58 9.21 -10.09
C THR A 283 6.81 8.40 -10.48
N GLY A 284 8.01 8.91 -10.31
CA GLY A 284 9.24 8.20 -10.65
C GLY A 284 9.53 6.97 -9.75
N GLN A 285 9.13 6.99 -8.48
CA GLN A 285 9.22 5.80 -7.64
C GLN A 285 8.16 4.76 -7.99
N LEU A 286 6.96 5.20 -8.35
CA LEU A 286 5.91 4.32 -8.84
C LEU A 286 6.33 3.62 -10.14
N ASP A 287 6.92 4.35 -11.08
CA ASP A 287 7.45 3.77 -12.31
C ASP A 287 8.57 2.75 -12.06
N ARG A 288 9.43 2.99 -11.05
CA ARG A 288 10.43 2.01 -10.63
C ARG A 288 9.80 0.78 -9.97
N LEU A 289 8.77 0.95 -9.13
CA LEU A 289 8.07 -0.16 -8.49
C LEU A 289 7.32 -1.01 -9.51
N VAL A 290 6.64 -0.39 -10.47
CA VAL A 290 6.00 -1.07 -11.60
C VAL A 290 7.04 -1.85 -12.40
N ARG A 291 8.18 -1.25 -12.75
CA ARG A 291 9.29 -1.94 -13.45
C ARG A 291 9.87 -3.10 -12.64
N GLN A 292 10.04 -2.96 -11.33
CA GLN A 292 10.51 -4.06 -10.48
C GLN A 292 9.51 -5.21 -10.41
N GLN A 293 8.21 -4.92 -10.43
CA GLN A 293 7.16 -5.94 -10.52
C GLN A 293 7.19 -6.65 -11.87
N ASP A 294 7.36 -5.90 -12.96
CA ASP A 294 7.46 -6.45 -14.32
C ASP A 294 8.71 -7.31 -14.49
N VAL A 295 9.86 -6.90 -13.93
CA VAL A 295 11.10 -7.71 -13.88
C VAL A 295 10.89 -8.96 -13.01
N GLY A 296 10.21 -8.84 -11.88
CA GLY A 296 9.86 -9.98 -11.02
C GLY A 296 8.95 -10.98 -11.72
N LEU A 297 7.94 -10.50 -12.42
CA LEU A 297 7.05 -11.31 -13.24
C LEU A 297 7.81 -11.99 -14.39
N ALA A 298 8.67 -11.24 -15.07
CA ALA A 298 9.51 -11.77 -16.14
C ALA A 298 10.45 -12.88 -15.65
N LEU A 299 11.06 -12.72 -14.47
CA LEU A 299 11.88 -13.77 -13.84
C LEU A 299 11.05 -15.02 -13.47
N GLN A 300 9.82 -14.85 -13.00
CA GLN A 300 8.92 -15.97 -12.74
C GLN A 300 8.52 -16.70 -14.02
N ILE A 301 8.27 -15.97 -15.11
CA ILE A 301 8.00 -16.52 -16.43
C ILE A 301 9.22 -17.30 -16.93
N GLU A 302 10.43 -16.74 -16.84
CA GLU A 302 11.67 -17.44 -17.19
C GLU A 302 11.88 -18.72 -16.37
N GLN A 303 11.61 -18.68 -15.06
CA GLN A 303 11.72 -19.87 -14.22
C GLN A 303 10.67 -20.94 -14.56
N ARG A 304 9.46 -20.54 -14.95
CA ARG A 304 8.42 -21.46 -15.45
C ARG A 304 8.84 -22.06 -16.77
N LEU A 305 9.27 -21.24 -17.73
CA LEU A 305 9.77 -21.65 -19.02
C LEU A 305 10.94 -22.64 -18.87
N ALA A 306 11.94 -22.32 -18.08
CA ALA A 306 13.09 -23.20 -17.83
C ALA A 306 12.69 -24.53 -17.15
N ARG A 307 11.61 -24.55 -16.37
CA ARG A 307 11.06 -25.80 -15.80
C ARG A 307 10.35 -26.65 -16.85
N GLU A 308 9.53 -26.04 -17.69
CA GLU A 308 8.81 -26.74 -18.76
C GLU A 308 9.77 -27.27 -19.85
N LEU A 309 10.77 -26.47 -20.26
CA LEU A 309 11.81 -26.91 -21.18
C LEU A 309 12.59 -28.11 -20.63
N ARG A 310 13.00 -28.08 -19.35
CA ARG A 310 13.67 -29.24 -18.71
C ARG A 310 12.76 -30.46 -18.57
N ARG A 311 11.43 -30.27 -18.46
CA ARG A 311 10.46 -31.38 -18.48
C ARG A 311 10.34 -31.98 -19.87
N ALA A 312 10.22 -31.13 -20.90
CA ALA A 312 10.17 -31.53 -22.29
C ALA A 312 11.45 -32.27 -22.73
N ASP A 313 12.63 -31.76 -22.36
CA ASP A 313 13.91 -32.42 -22.63
C ASP A 313 14.04 -33.79 -21.94
N ARG A 314 13.59 -33.90 -20.68
CA ARG A 314 13.57 -35.20 -19.96
C ARG A 314 12.58 -36.19 -20.60
N ALA A 315 11.44 -35.72 -21.06
CA ALA A 315 10.47 -36.55 -21.79
C ALA A 315 11.05 -37.03 -23.09
N ALA A 316 11.72 -36.15 -23.85
CA ALA A 316 12.42 -36.52 -25.09
C ALA A 316 13.58 -37.50 -24.88
N GLN A 317 14.40 -37.33 -23.82
CA GLN A 317 15.48 -38.27 -23.47
C GLN A 317 14.97 -39.65 -23.02
N ARG A 318 13.83 -39.70 -22.31
CA ARG A 318 13.16 -40.97 -21.95
C ARG A 318 12.63 -41.67 -23.16
N PHE A 319 12.22 -40.97 -24.20
CA PHE A 319 11.77 -41.49 -25.46
C PHE A 319 12.90 -42.18 -26.26
N ASP A 320 14.08 -41.56 -26.36
CA ASP A 320 15.25 -42.17 -27.01
C ASP A 320 15.66 -43.51 -26.35
N ARG A 321 15.35 -43.71 -25.05
CA ARG A 321 15.55 -44.97 -24.33
C ARG A 321 14.40 -45.97 -24.50
N ALA A 322 13.19 -45.50 -24.90
CA ALA A 322 11.95 -46.30 -24.90
C ALA A 322 11.56 -46.83 -26.30
N ARG A 323 12.50 -46.99 -27.23
CA ARG A 323 12.31 -47.46 -28.63
C ARG A 323 11.57 -48.81 -28.80
N ARG A 324 10.93 -49.34 -27.75
CA ARG A 324 10.22 -50.62 -27.76
C ARG A 324 8.76 -50.46 -27.30
N GLY A 325 7.83 -50.17 -28.21
CA GLY A 325 6.40 -50.33 -28.01
C GLY A 325 5.51 -49.14 -28.38
N ASN A 326 4.64 -49.28 -29.37
CA ASN A 326 3.74 -48.25 -29.94
C ASN A 326 2.82 -47.52 -28.89
N ALA A 327 2.46 -48.16 -27.81
CA ALA A 327 1.60 -47.55 -26.79
C ALA A 327 2.36 -46.57 -25.87
N ARG A 328 3.65 -46.74 -25.68
CA ARG A 328 4.51 -45.78 -24.95
C ARG A 328 4.82 -44.56 -25.83
N LEU A 329 4.97 -44.73 -27.10
CA LEU A 329 5.21 -43.69 -28.10
C LEU A 329 4.06 -42.67 -28.12
N ARG A 330 2.80 -43.13 -28.18
CA ARG A 330 1.63 -42.23 -28.15
C ARG A 330 1.53 -41.42 -26.90
N ARG A 331 1.84 -41.98 -25.72
CA ARG A 331 1.84 -41.24 -24.43
C ARG A 331 2.95 -40.18 -24.35
N GLU A 332 4.10 -40.42 -24.94
CA GLU A 332 5.21 -39.46 -24.97
C GLU A 332 4.97 -38.33 -25.98
N LEU A 333 4.37 -38.62 -27.13
CA LEU A 333 3.91 -37.59 -28.08
C LEU A 333 2.85 -36.69 -27.48
N SER A 334 1.87 -37.21 -26.75
CA SER A 334 0.88 -36.43 -26.02
C SER A 334 1.51 -35.50 -24.98
N ARG A 335 2.57 -35.96 -24.28
CA ARG A 335 3.29 -35.09 -23.31
C ARG A 335 4.11 -33.98 -23.95
N ILE A 336 4.63 -34.21 -25.17
CA ILE A 336 5.32 -33.16 -25.94
C ILE A 336 4.31 -32.16 -26.46
N ASP A 337 3.13 -32.61 -26.88
CA ASP A 337 2.00 -31.74 -27.29
C ASP A 337 1.52 -30.86 -26.18
N ASP A 338 1.28 -31.41 -24.97
CA ASP A 338 1.00 -30.65 -23.75
C ASP A 338 2.11 -29.62 -23.42
N GLY A 339 3.35 -29.94 -23.74
CA GLY A 339 4.50 -29.03 -23.56
C GLY A 339 4.47 -27.86 -24.55
N ILE A 340 4.16 -28.13 -25.80
CA ILE A 340 4.01 -27.13 -26.87
C ILE A 340 2.84 -26.20 -26.54
N GLN A 341 1.71 -26.75 -26.12
CA GLN A 341 0.54 -25.95 -25.74
C GLN A 341 0.88 -24.97 -24.62
N ARG A 342 1.57 -25.44 -23.57
CA ARG A 342 2.00 -24.55 -22.48
C ARG A 342 2.98 -23.45 -22.92
N LEU A 343 3.78 -23.69 -23.94
CA LEU A 343 4.65 -22.66 -24.53
C LEU A 343 3.84 -21.64 -25.33
N CYS A 344 2.82 -22.08 -26.06
CA CYS A 344 1.89 -21.19 -26.76
C CYS A 344 1.11 -20.32 -25.79
N ASP A 345 0.57 -20.89 -24.70
CA ASP A 345 -0.13 -20.13 -23.65
C ASP A 345 0.79 -19.07 -23.03
N LEU A 346 2.05 -19.39 -22.81
CA LEU A 346 3.06 -18.48 -22.28
C LEU A 346 3.42 -17.37 -23.29
N GLN A 347 3.46 -17.69 -24.57
CA GLN A 347 3.68 -16.73 -25.65
C GLN A 347 2.54 -15.72 -25.73
N ASP A 348 1.31 -16.18 -25.58
CA ASP A 348 0.12 -15.32 -25.55
C ASP A 348 0.07 -14.42 -24.31
N ASP A 349 0.55 -14.90 -23.18
CA ASP A 349 0.72 -14.07 -21.98
C ASP A 349 1.76 -12.96 -22.18
N ILE A 350 2.89 -13.27 -22.80
CA ILE A 350 3.92 -12.27 -23.12
C ILE A 350 3.42 -11.25 -24.12
N ARG A 351 2.68 -11.69 -25.17
CA ARG A 351 2.06 -10.77 -26.14
C ARG A 351 1.08 -9.81 -25.46
N ARG A 352 0.19 -10.30 -24.61
CA ARG A 352 -0.74 -9.46 -23.86
C ARG A 352 -0.03 -8.40 -23.01
N HIS A 353 1.08 -8.77 -22.36
CA HIS A 353 1.89 -7.83 -21.58
C HIS A 353 2.60 -6.80 -22.47
N ARG A 354 3.17 -7.22 -23.59
CA ARG A 354 3.79 -6.31 -24.56
C ARG A 354 2.81 -5.31 -25.12
N ASP A 355 1.62 -5.75 -25.55
CA ASP A 355 0.61 -4.90 -26.14
C ASP A 355 0.07 -3.88 -25.12
N ALA A 356 -0.04 -4.28 -23.85
CA ALA A 356 -0.37 -3.36 -22.76
C ALA A 356 0.75 -2.33 -22.51
N GLU A 357 2.01 -2.73 -22.59
CA GLU A 357 3.17 -1.83 -22.50
C GLU A 357 3.26 -0.86 -23.68
N GLU A 358 3.03 -1.33 -24.90
CA GLU A 358 2.97 -0.45 -26.08
C GLU A 358 1.83 0.58 -25.99
N GLN A 359 0.67 0.21 -25.48
CA GLN A 359 -0.42 1.16 -25.23
C GLN A 359 -0.04 2.22 -24.20
N ARG A 360 0.68 1.82 -23.14
CA ARG A 360 1.23 2.76 -22.15
C ARG A 360 2.27 3.69 -22.77
N LEU A 361 3.17 3.17 -23.60
CA LEU A 361 4.19 3.95 -24.33
C LEU A 361 3.58 5.02 -25.25
N ARG A 362 2.47 4.70 -25.91
CA ARG A 362 1.75 5.66 -26.78
C ARG A 362 1.12 6.79 -25.97
N ALA A 363 0.80 6.57 -24.71
CA ALA A 363 0.20 7.57 -23.81
C ALA A 363 1.22 8.48 -23.11
N LEU A 364 2.54 8.18 -23.19
CA LEU A 364 3.59 8.93 -22.52
C LEU A 364 4.18 10.06 -23.41
N PRO A 365 4.61 11.19 -22.80
CA PRO A 365 5.38 12.23 -23.49
C PRO A 365 6.69 11.69 -24.09
N MET A 366 7.17 12.32 -25.18
CA MET A 366 8.33 11.85 -25.96
C MET A 366 9.63 11.73 -25.15
N ASP A 367 9.83 12.59 -24.18
CA ASP A 367 11.02 12.67 -23.32
C ASP A 367 11.14 11.49 -22.31
N GLN A 368 10.04 10.77 -22.08
CA GLN A 368 10.00 9.64 -21.12
C GLN A 368 10.02 8.27 -21.81
N ARG A 369 10.00 8.21 -23.15
CA ARG A 369 9.88 6.95 -23.90
C ARG A 369 11.14 6.08 -23.92
N GLY A 370 12.32 6.68 -23.73
CA GLY A 370 13.60 6.00 -23.95
C GLY A 370 13.86 4.75 -23.09
N GLU A 371 13.43 4.79 -21.85
CA GLU A 371 13.61 3.64 -20.92
C GLU A 371 12.58 2.51 -21.13
N TYR A 372 11.38 2.84 -21.64
CA TYR A 372 10.33 1.86 -21.94
C TYR A 372 10.60 1.09 -23.24
N VAL A 373 11.33 1.69 -24.19
CA VAL A 373 11.75 1.02 -25.42
C VAL A 373 12.65 -0.20 -25.10
N ALA A 374 13.50 -0.10 -24.09
CA ALA A 374 14.37 -1.18 -23.67
C ALA A 374 13.58 -2.38 -23.06
N SER A 375 12.51 -2.13 -22.29
CA SER A 375 11.67 -3.20 -21.75
C SER A 375 10.83 -3.88 -22.82
N ALA A 376 10.27 -3.12 -23.76
CA ALA A 376 9.55 -3.68 -24.91
C ALA A 376 10.47 -4.52 -25.83
N GLN A 377 11.70 -4.08 -26.04
CA GLN A 377 12.70 -4.87 -26.79
C GLN A 377 13.08 -6.18 -26.07
N ALA A 378 13.21 -6.15 -24.75
CA ALA A 378 13.46 -7.36 -23.96
C ALA A 378 12.31 -8.37 -24.02
N LEU A 379 11.06 -7.91 -24.09
CA LEU A 379 9.88 -8.77 -24.27
C LEU A 379 9.84 -9.39 -25.67
N LEU A 380 10.16 -8.62 -26.70
CA LEU A 380 10.27 -9.12 -28.09
C LEU A 380 11.35 -10.21 -28.23
N GLU A 381 12.51 -10.00 -27.63
CA GLU A 381 13.59 -11.00 -27.68
C GLU A 381 13.17 -12.30 -26.93
N ARG A 382 12.43 -12.19 -25.85
CA ARG A 382 11.88 -13.33 -25.13
C ARG A 382 10.81 -14.08 -25.92
N GLU A 383 9.93 -13.37 -26.60
CA GLU A 383 8.93 -13.96 -27.51
C GLU A 383 9.63 -14.77 -28.61
N ARG A 384 10.71 -14.21 -29.19
CA ARG A 384 11.53 -14.88 -30.19
C ARG A 384 12.17 -16.18 -29.67
N VAL A 385 12.74 -16.15 -28.48
CA VAL A 385 13.35 -17.34 -27.85
C VAL A 385 12.31 -18.45 -27.63
N ILE A 386 11.10 -18.08 -27.20
CA ILE A 386 10.01 -19.06 -27.00
C ILE A 386 9.58 -19.66 -28.33
N ASP A 387 9.45 -18.84 -29.37
CA ASP A 387 9.06 -19.29 -30.70
C ASP A 387 10.10 -20.25 -31.28
N GLU A 388 11.39 -19.91 -31.19
CA GLU A 388 12.47 -20.80 -31.58
C GLU A 388 12.43 -22.15 -30.84
N GLN A 389 12.14 -22.14 -29.54
CA GLN A 389 12.07 -23.37 -28.74
C GLN A 389 10.83 -24.21 -29.09
N ALA A 390 9.68 -23.55 -29.31
CA ALA A 390 8.47 -24.23 -29.77
C ALA A 390 8.66 -24.87 -31.13
N GLN A 391 9.33 -24.19 -32.08
CA GLN A 391 9.67 -24.73 -33.40
C GLN A 391 10.61 -25.92 -33.28
N ARG A 392 11.65 -25.87 -32.44
CA ARG A 392 12.57 -27.00 -32.20
C ARG A 392 11.84 -28.22 -31.64
N LEU A 393 10.90 -28.01 -30.70
CA LEU A 393 10.10 -29.11 -30.15
C LEU A 393 9.17 -29.72 -31.20
N ARG A 394 8.52 -28.88 -32.05
CA ARG A 394 7.69 -29.34 -33.17
C ARG A 394 8.51 -30.18 -34.18
N ALA A 395 9.66 -29.67 -34.61
CA ALA A 395 10.55 -30.38 -35.51
C ALA A 395 10.99 -31.72 -34.93
N ARG A 396 11.30 -31.76 -33.65
CA ARG A 396 11.69 -32.97 -32.94
C ARG A 396 10.54 -33.97 -32.81
N ALA A 397 9.33 -33.50 -32.51
CA ALA A 397 8.13 -34.35 -32.46
C ALA A 397 7.81 -34.96 -33.82
N THR A 398 7.92 -34.20 -34.91
CA THR A 398 7.75 -34.66 -36.28
C THR A 398 8.78 -35.72 -36.64
N ALA A 399 10.05 -35.49 -36.33
CA ALA A 399 11.14 -36.47 -36.59
C ALA A 399 10.95 -37.77 -35.80
N LEU A 400 10.43 -37.69 -34.58
CA LEU A 400 10.16 -38.86 -33.74
C LEU A 400 8.93 -39.63 -34.21
N ALA A 401 7.87 -38.93 -34.65
CA ALA A 401 6.67 -39.56 -35.20
C ALA A 401 6.99 -40.30 -36.52
N SER A 402 7.76 -39.69 -37.44
CA SER A 402 8.17 -40.29 -38.68
C SER A 402 9.07 -41.52 -38.45
N ALA A 403 9.99 -41.46 -37.49
CA ALA A 403 10.85 -42.61 -37.13
C ALA A 403 10.07 -43.76 -36.48
N GLY A 404 8.89 -43.50 -35.92
CA GLY A 404 7.97 -44.47 -35.30
C GLY A 404 6.86 -44.94 -36.22
N GLY A 405 6.78 -44.47 -37.47
CA GLY A 405 5.75 -44.83 -38.45
C GLY A 405 4.35 -44.27 -38.06
N LEU A 406 4.29 -43.17 -37.29
CA LEU A 406 3.07 -42.52 -36.87
C LEU A 406 2.92 -41.16 -37.57
N ALA A 407 1.70 -40.87 -38.05
CA ALA A 407 1.34 -39.50 -38.48
C ALA A 407 1.04 -38.68 -37.23
N TRP A 408 1.89 -37.67 -36.93
CA TRP A 408 1.66 -36.69 -35.86
C TRP A 408 1.33 -35.32 -36.47
N ARG A 409 0.28 -34.69 -36.03
CA ARG A 409 -0.05 -33.29 -36.31
C ARG A 409 -0.23 -32.57 -34.98
N PRO A 410 0.34 -31.34 -34.81
CA PRO A 410 0.08 -30.56 -33.60
C PRO A 410 -1.41 -30.16 -33.51
N GLU A 411 -2.00 -30.28 -32.33
CA GLU A 411 -3.41 -29.90 -32.07
C GLU A 411 -3.66 -28.38 -32.24
N THR A 412 -2.63 -27.56 -32.42
CA THR A 412 -2.70 -26.10 -32.52
C THR A 412 -2.89 -25.54 -33.94
N GLU A 413 -3.14 -26.39 -34.96
CA GLU A 413 -3.45 -25.96 -36.34
C GLU A 413 -4.93 -26.18 -36.71
N GLY A 414 -5.85 -26.05 -35.74
CA GLY A 414 -7.30 -26.11 -35.97
C GLY A 414 -7.96 -24.76 -35.76
#